data_97f3594ef3b6aa63534d9b35c07b54ae
#
_entry.id   97f3594ef3b6aa63534d9b35c07b54ae
#
_cell.length_a   1.000
_cell.length_b   1.000
_cell.length_c   1.000
_cell.angle_alpha   90.00
_cell.angle_beta   90.00
_cell.angle_gamma   90.00
#
_symmetry.space_group_name_H-M   'P 1'
#
loop_
_entity.id
_entity.type
_entity.pdbx_description
1 polymer ?
#
loop_
_entity_poly.entity_id
_entity_poly.type
_entity_poly.pdbx_seq_one_letter_code
_entity_poly.pdbx_strand_id
1 'polypeptide(L)'
;MIYVYLAEGFEEIEALTAVDVMRRAGIEVETVSITGEKLVRGTHGISVEADILYEETDHAKCDMIVLPGGLPGADYLNEHEGLAKHIKCFAEDASKKLAAICAAPQVFGTCGIMEGKKATIYPSMEDHLKGGQA
;
A
#
# COMPACT_ATOMS: atom_id res chain seq x y z
N MET A 1 -12.86 -0.93 -8.01
CA MET A 1 -11.43 -0.86 -8.37
C MET A 1 -10.56 -0.80 -7.13
N ILE A 2 -9.53 -1.65 -7.06
CA ILE A 2 -8.55 -1.68 -5.98
C ILE A 2 -7.19 -1.31 -6.55
N TYR A 3 -6.45 -0.45 -5.85
CA TYR A 3 -5.06 -0.13 -6.19
C TYR A 3 -4.10 -0.81 -5.22
N VAL A 4 -3.16 -1.57 -5.77
CA VAL A 4 -2.02 -2.12 -5.02
C VAL A 4 -0.79 -1.32 -5.41
N TYR A 5 -0.20 -0.60 -4.46
CA TYR A 5 0.90 0.32 -4.70
C TYR A 5 2.24 -0.39 -4.69
N LEU A 6 3.05 -0.12 -5.71
CA LEU A 6 4.40 -0.69 -5.84
C LEU A 6 5.45 0.42 -5.78
N ALA A 7 6.42 0.23 -4.91
CA ALA A 7 7.62 1.06 -4.81
C ALA A 7 8.84 0.19 -5.00
N GLU A 8 9.96 0.78 -5.37
CA GLU A 8 11.23 0.04 -5.48
C GLU A 8 11.53 -0.66 -4.16
N GLY A 9 11.79 -1.96 -4.20
CA GLY A 9 12.01 -2.76 -3.00
C GLY A 9 10.74 -3.27 -2.33
N PHE A 10 9.61 -3.32 -3.04
CA PHE A 10 8.40 -3.95 -2.52
C PHE A 10 8.60 -5.46 -2.34
N GLU A 11 7.84 -6.08 -1.43
CA GLU A 11 7.91 -7.53 -1.23
C GLU A 11 7.03 -8.23 -2.27
N GLU A 12 7.66 -9.04 -3.12
CA GLU A 12 7.01 -9.65 -4.29
C GLU A 12 5.84 -10.57 -3.91
N ILE A 13 6.03 -11.42 -2.92
CA ILE A 13 4.97 -12.37 -2.50
C ILE A 13 3.76 -11.60 -1.96
N GLU A 14 3.99 -10.60 -1.11
CA GLU A 14 2.90 -9.85 -0.49
C GLU A 14 2.07 -9.08 -1.52
N ALA A 15 2.74 -8.44 -2.47
CA ALA A 15 2.04 -7.68 -3.51
C ALA A 15 1.33 -8.61 -4.49
N LEU A 16 2.04 -9.58 -5.04
CA LEU A 16 1.52 -10.40 -6.14
C LEU A 16 0.49 -11.42 -5.66
N THR A 17 0.61 -11.94 -4.45
CA THR A 17 -0.40 -12.83 -3.89
C THR A 17 -1.73 -12.09 -3.75
N ALA A 18 -1.70 -10.87 -3.23
CA ALA A 18 -2.92 -10.06 -3.10
C ALA A 18 -3.56 -9.80 -4.47
N VAL A 19 -2.75 -9.38 -5.44
CA VAL A 19 -3.24 -9.12 -6.81
C VAL A 19 -3.84 -10.37 -7.43
N ASP A 20 -3.11 -11.48 -7.39
CA ASP A 20 -3.54 -12.73 -8.00
C ASP A 20 -4.84 -13.25 -7.40
N VAL A 21 -4.92 -13.31 -6.08
CA VAL A 21 -6.11 -13.82 -5.38
C VAL A 21 -7.33 -12.93 -5.67
N MET A 22 -7.18 -11.62 -5.62
CA MET A 22 -8.30 -10.71 -5.92
C MET A 22 -8.76 -10.84 -7.37
N ARG A 23 -7.85 -10.95 -8.32
CA ARG A 23 -8.20 -11.15 -9.73
C ARG A 23 -8.90 -12.47 -9.96
N ARG A 24 -8.47 -13.54 -9.30
CA ARG A 24 -9.16 -14.84 -9.36
C ARG A 24 -10.59 -14.75 -8.83
N ALA A 25 -10.85 -13.85 -7.89
CA ALA A 25 -12.19 -13.61 -7.35
C ALA A 25 -13.04 -12.68 -8.24
N GLY A 26 -12.52 -12.25 -9.39
CA GLY A 26 -13.24 -11.36 -10.31
C GLY A 26 -13.24 -9.90 -9.89
N ILE A 27 -12.37 -9.51 -8.96
CA ILE A 27 -12.25 -8.13 -8.49
C ILE A 27 -11.32 -7.35 -9.42
N GLU A 28 -11.71 -6.14 -9.80
CA GLU A 28 -10.84 -5.24 -10.57
C GLU A 28 -9.71 -4.71 -9.70
N VAL A 29 -8.48 -5.02 -10.09
CA VAL A 29 -7.26 -4.63 -9.38
C VAL A 29 -6.27 -4.08 -10.37
N GLU A 30 -5.68 -2.94 -10.06
CA GLU A 30 -4.55 -2.39 -10.80
C GLU A 30 -3.35 -2.21 -9.87
N THR A 31 -2.18 -2.57 -10.36
CA THR A 31 -0.93 -2.25 -9.69
C THR A 31 -0.50 -0.84 -10.09
N VAL A 32 -0.02 -0.06 -9.12
CA VAL A 32 0.32 1.35 -9.29
C VAL A 32 1.78 1.57 -8.93
N SER A 33 2.57 2.06 -9.87
CA SER A 33 3.96 2.42 -9.58
C SER A 33 4.07 3.86 -9.08
N ILE A 34 4.78 4.04 -7.97
CA ILE A 34 5.11 5.39 -7.48
C ILE A 34 6.50 5.87 -7.93
N THR A 35 7.20 5.05 -8.74
CA THR A 35 8.60 5.34 -9.08
C THR A 35 8.76 6.29 -10.28
N GLY A 36 7.69 6.53 -11.02
CA GLY A 36 7.74 7.25 -12.29
C GLY A 36 7.92 6.35 -13.50
N GLU A 37 8.19 5.06 -13.29
CA GLU A 37 8.33 4.07 -14.35
C GLU A 37 7.44 2.87 -14.07
N LYS A 38 6.93 2.22 -15.13
CA LYS A 38 6.06 1.05 -14.95
C LYS A 38 6.81 -0.16 -14.44
N LEU A 39 8.07 -0.33 -14.82
CA LEU A 39 8.86 -1.47 -14.34
C LEU A 39 9.39 -1.17 -12.94
N VAL A 40 8.95 -1.96 -11.96
CA VAL A 40 9.30 -1.79 -10.55
C VAL A 40 10.00 -3.05 -10.05
N ARG A 41 11.16 -2.88 -9.45
CA ARG A 41 11.94 -4.00 -8.94
C ARG A 41 11.62 -4.27 -7.48
N GLY A 42 11.25 -5.51 -7.18
CA GLY A 42 10.99 -5.96 -5.82
C GLY A 42 12.27 -6.18 -5.00
N THR A 43 12.09 -6.37 -3.70
CA THR A 43 13.20 -6.53 -2.75
C THR A 43 14.06 -7.78 -3.00
N HIS A 44 13.50 -8.78 -3.69
CA HIS A 44 14.21 -10.00 -4.07
C HIS A 44 14.69 -9.99 -5.52
N GLY A 45 14.71 -8.82 -6.15
CA GLY A 45 15.23 -8.64 -7.51
C GLY A 45 14.30 -9.05 -8.63
N ILE A 46 13.03 -9.30 -8.35
CA ILE A 46 12.04 -9.64 -9.37
C ILE A 46 11.33 -8.36 -9.80
N SER A 47 11.47 -8.03 -11.09
CA SER A 47 10.83 -6.85 -11.64
C SER A 47 9.42 -7.16 -12.10
N VAL A 48 8.50 -6.24 -11.82
CA VAL A 48 7.10 -6.35 -12.19
C VAL A 48 6.72 -5.10 -12.98
N GLU A 49 6.01 -5.29 -14.09
CA GLU A 49 5.43 -4.17 -14.82
C GLU A 49 4.12 -3.77 -14.16
N ALA A 50 4.07 -2.57 -13.59
CA ALA A 50 2.83 -2.03 -13.02
C ALA A 50 1.83 -1.72 -14.13
N ASP A 51 0.55 -1.84 -13.80
CA ASP A 51 -0.52 -1.55 -14.77
C ASP A 51 -0.56 -0.06 -15.10
N ILE A 52 -0.41 0.80 -14.10
CA ILE A 52 -0.43 2.26 -14.27
C ILE A 52 0.62 2.93 -13.40
N LEU A 53 0.91 4.19 -13.76
CA LEU A 53 1.71 5.08 -12.92
C LEU A 53 0.80 5.81 -11.92
N TYR A 54 1.39 6.30 -10.83
CA TYR A 54 0.64 7.09 -9.84
C TYR A 54 -0.12 8.26 -10.47
N GLU A 55 0.50 8.93 -11.44
CA GLU A 55 -0.08 10.09 -12.13
C GLU A 55 -1.34 9.74 -12.92
N GLU A 56 -1.52 8.45 -13.24
CA GLU A 56 -2.67 7.96 -14.00
C GLU A 56 -3.81 7.48 -13.09
N THR A 57 -3.66 7.54 -11.77
CA THR A 57 -4.67 7.05 -10.82
C THR A 57 -5.88 7.96 -10.76
N ASP A 58 -7.04 7.35 -10.48
CA ASP A 58 -8.27 8.07 -10.18
C ASP A 58 -8.83 7.52 -8.86
N HIS A 59 -8.49 8.17 -7.75
CA HIS A 59 -8.88 7.70 -6.42
C HIS A 59 -10.38 7.86 -6.14
N ALA A 60 -11.09 8.68 -6.92
CA ALA A 60 -12.54 8.75 -6.82
C ALA A 60 -13.21 7.41 -7.21
N LYS A 61 -12.59 6.68 -8.13
CA LYS A 61 -13.06 5.36 -8.59
C LYS A 61 -12.45 4.21 -7.80
N CYS A 62 -11.53 4.49 -6.90
CA CYS A 62 -10.85 3.47 -6.10
C CYS A 62 -11.62 3.22 -4.81
N ASP A 63 -11.87 1.96 -4.51
CA ASP A 63 -12.60 1.55 -3.30
C ASP A 63 -11.67 1.13 -2.17
N MET A 64 -10.45 0.71 -2.52
CA MET A 64 -9.49 0.20 -1.54
C MET A 64 -8.06 0.45 -1.99
N ILE A 65 -7.24 0.91 -1.06
CA ILE A 65 -5.79 1.04 -1.23
C ILE A 65 -5.12 -0.09 -0.45
N VAL A 66 -4.23 -0.81 -1.13
CA VAL A 66 -3.47 -1.93 -0.55
C VAL A 66 -1.98 -1.62 -0.63
N LEU A 67 -1.30 -1.72 0.50
CA LEU A 67 0.12 -1.44 0.61
C LEU A 67 0.89 -2.72 0.98
N PRO A 68 1.69 -3.28 0.06
CA PRO A 68 2.58 -4.39 0.40
C PRO A 68 3.75 -3.89 1.24
N GLY A 69 4.39 -4.80 1.95
CA GLY A 69 5.60 -4.52 2.70
C GLY A 69 6.85 -4.60 1.86
N GLY A 70 7.91 -5.01 2.50
CA GLY A 70 9.25 -5.00 1.91
C GLY A 70 9.99 -3.69 2.22
N LEU A 71 11.30 -3.79 2.33
CA LEU A 71 12.16 -2.63 2.52
C LEU A 71 13.16 -2.56 1.38
N PRO A 72 13.45 -1.39 0.84
CA PRO A 72 12.97 -0.07 1.27
C PRO A 72 11.59 0.33 0.74
N GLY A 73 10.85 -0.57 0.07
CA GLY A 73 9.56 -0.24 -0.55
C GLY A 73 8.58 0.45 0.39
N ALA A 74 8.38 -0.10 1.60
CA ALA A 74 7.47 0.50 2.59
C ALA A 74 7.92 1.90 3.01
N ASP A 75 9.24 2.14 3.08
CA ASP A 75 9.76 3.46 3.41
C ASP A 75 9.46 4.48 2.30
N TYR A 76 9.57 4.09 1.04
CA TYR A 76 9.22 4.96 -0.07
C TYR A 76 7.73 5.27 -0.11
N LEU A 77 6.89 4.28 0.19
CA LEU A 77 5.45 4.53 0.32
C LEU A 77 5.16 5.50 1.47
N ASN A 78 5.91 5.36 2.56
CA ASN A 78 5.77 6.24 3.73
C ASN A 78 6.14 7.68 3.44
N GLU A 79 7.04 7.91 2.50
CA GLU A 79 7.52 9.24 2.12
C GLU A 79 6.67 9.90 1.03
N HIS A 80 5.74 9.17 0.41
CA HIS A 80 4.97 9.68 -0.72
C HIS A 80 3.80 10.55 -0.25
N GLU A 81 3.94 11.86 -0.42
CA GLU A 81 2.95 12.82 0.07
C GLU A 81 1.58 12.69 -0.59
N GLY A 82 1.55 12.42 -1.91
CA GLY A 82 0.29 12.23 -2.63
C GLY A 82 -0.50 11.04 -2.13
N LEU A 83 0.18 9.91 -1.90
CA LEU A 83 -0.44 8.72 -1.33
C LEU A 83 -0.98 9.01 0.08
N ALA A 84 -0.22 9.73 0.90
CA ALA A 84 -0.65 10.09 2.25
C ALA A 84 -1.97 10.86 2.25
N LYS A 85 -2.14 11.79 1.32
CA LYS A 85 -3.39 12.55 1.18
C LYS A 85 -4.57 11.64 0.86
N HIS A 86 -4.40 10.72 -0.06
CA HIS A 86 -5.46 9.75 -0.42
C HIS A 86 -5.79 8.83 0.73
N ILE A 87 -4.79 8.36 1.48
CA ILE A 87 -5.00 7.52 2.65
C ILE A 87 -5.83 8.25 3.71
N LYS A 88 -5.50 9.51 3.99
CA LYS A 88 -6.27 10.31 4.96
C LYS A 88 -7.72 10.50 4.52
N CYS A 89 -7.95 10.76 3.24
CA CYS A 89 -9.31 10.87 2.71
C CYS A 89 -10.07 9.54 2.82
N PHE A 90 -9.42 8.44 2.50
CA PHE A 90 -10.02 7.11 2.61
C PHE A 90 -10.39 6.76 4.06
N ALA A 91 -9.55 7.17 5.01
CA ALA A 91 -9.80 6.92 6.43
C ALA A 91 -11.07 7.63 6.95
N GLU A 92 -11.44 8.73 6.34
CA GLU A 92 -12.64 9.51 6.71
C GLU A 92 -13.90 9.07 5.97
N ASP A 93 -13.77 8.18 4.99
CA ASP A 93 -14.88 7.74 4.14
C ASP A 93 -15.23 6.28 4.47
N ALA A 94 -16.41 6.08 5.09
CA ALA A 94 -16.86 4.75 5.49
C ALA A 94 -17.05 3.77 4.32
N SER A 95 -17.18 4.27 3.10
CA SER A 95 -17.31 3.42 1.90
C SER A 95 -15.97 2.96 1.35
N LYS A 96 -14.86 3.50 1.84
CA LYS A 96 -13.51 3.19 1.38
C LYS A 96 -12.77 2.29 2.38
N LYS A 97 -11.79 1.54 1.87
CA LYS A 97 -11.01 0.60 2.67
C LYS A 97 -9.52 0.84 2.50
N LEU A 98 -8.78 0.49 3.55
CA LEU A 98 -7.32 0.57 3.57
C LEU A 98 -6.77 -0.77 4.08
N ALA A 99 -5.74 -1.27 3.44
CA ALA A 99 -5.05 -2.48 3.87
C ALA A 99 -3.54 -2.30 3.73
N ALA A 100 -2.80 -2.83 4.68
CA ALA A 100 -1.35 -2.83 4.66
C ALA A 100 -0.82 -4.05 5.38
N ILE A 101 0.33 -4.57 4.97
CA ILE A 101 0.92 -5.77 5.54
C ILE A 101 2.41 -5.56 5.83
N CYS A 102 2.92 -6.33 6.78
CA CYS A 102 4.33 -6.41 7.15
C CYS A 102 4.87 -5.07 7.64
N ALA A 103 5.77 -4.41 6.91
CA ALA A 103 6.30 -3.10 7.29
C ALA A 103 5.39 -1.94 6.86
N ALA A 104 4.44 -2.17 5.97
CA ALA A 104 3.63 -1.11 5.38
C ALA A 104 2.64 -0.42 6.33
N PRO A 105 2.13 -1.04 7.41
CA PRO A 105 1.28 -0.32 8.36
C PRO A 105 1.92 0.93 8.97
N GLN A 106 3.26 1.09 8.90
CA GLN A 106 3.93 2.33 9.31
C GLN A 106 3.38 3.55 8.56
N VAL A 107 2.94 3.36 7.31
CA VAL A 107 2.38 4.44 6.49
C VAL A 107 1.11 4.98 7.16
N PHE A 108 0.26 4.11 7.67
CA PHE A 108 -0.94 4.51 8.38
C PHE A 108 -0.61 5.22 9.70
N GLY A 109 0.44 4.75 10.39
CA GLY A 109 0.93 5.41 11.59
C GLY A 109 1.39 6.84 11.30
N THR A 110 2.17 7.02 10.24
CA THR A 110 2.64 8.34 9.81
C THR A 110 1.48 9.26 9.40
N CYS A 111 0.44 8.70 8.77
CA CYS A 111 -0.76 9.46 8.40
C CYS A 111 -1.64 9.84 9.59
N GLY A 112 -1.37 9.31 10.80
CA GLY A 112 -2.12 9.63 11.99
C GLY A 112 -3.51 9.02 12.07
N ILE A 113 -3.76 7.93 11.33
CA ILE A 113 -5.09 7.30 11.27
C ILE A 113 -5.23 6.06 12.14
N MET A 114 -4.20 5.70 12.90
CA MET A 114 -4.18 4.45 13.68
C MET A 114 -4.65 4.60 15.12
N GLU A 115 -4.85 5.82 15.61
CA GLU A 115 -5.27 6.08 16.99
C GLU A 115 -6.51 5.27 17.36
N GLY A 116 -6.41 4.48 18.41
CA GLY A 116 -7.51 3.66 18.90
C GLY A 116 -7.84 2.44 18.05
N LYS A 117 -7.04 2.13 17.03
CA LYS A 117 -7.27 0.98 16.16
C LYS A 117 -6.31 -0.16 16.50
N LYS A 118 -6.76 -1.39 16.23
CA LYS A 118 -5.92 -2.58 16.34
C LYS A 118 -5.32 -2.88 14.97
N ALA A 119 -4.03 -3.21 14.97
CA ALA A 119 -3.32 -3.58 13.75
C ALA A 119 -2.15 -4.49 14.09
N THR A 120 -1.62 -5.15 13.09
CA THR A 120 -0.35 -5.86 13.20
C THR A 120 0.67 -5.20 12.29
N ILE A 121 1.94 -5.33 12.64
CA ILE A 121 3.06 -4.79 11.86
C ILE A 121 4.23 -5.74 12.01
N TYR A 122 5.21 -5.63 11.15
CA TYR A 122 6.43 -6.44 11.24
C TYR A 122 7.01 -6.36 12.67
N PRO A 123 7.42 -7.50 13.27
CA PRO A 123 7.97 -7.51 14.63
C PRO A 123 9.09 -6.49 14.82
N SER A 124 9.09 -5.82 15.97
CA SER A 124 9.98 -4.72 16.35
C SER A 124 9.65 -3.35 15.75
N MET A 125 8.58 -3.25 14.93
CA MET A 125 8.15 -1.97 14.37
C MET A 125 6.88 -1.42 15.04
N GLU A 126 6.47 -1.96 16.18
CA GLU A 126 5.19 -1.62 16.83
C GLU A 126 5.07 -0.12 17.13
N ASP A 127 6.18 0.56 17.44
CA ASP A 127 6.19 1.99 17.71
C ASP A 127 5.79 2.84 16.48
N HIS A 128 5.93 2.27 15.28
CA HIS A 128 5.56 2.94 14.04
C HIS A 128 4.04 3.04 13.85
N LEU A 129 3.25 2.33 14.64
CA LEU A 129 1.79 2.41 14.56
C LEU A 129 1.24 3.72 15.18
N LYS A 130 2.02 4.41 16.01
CA LYS A 130 1.73 5.75 16.52
C LYS A 130 0.29 5.91 17.04
N GLY A 131 0.00 5.23 18.14
CA GLY A 131 -1.33 5.26 18.76
C GLY A 131 -2.20 4.06 18.41
N GLY A 132 -1.81 3.27 17.43
CA GLY A 132 -2.42 1.99 17.13
C GLY A 132 -2.01 0.92 18.14
N GLN A 133 -2.86 -0.06 18.34
CA GLN A 133 -2.61 -1.19 19.24
C GLN A 133 -2.26 -2.44 18.43
N ALA A 134 -1.05 -2.93 18.65
CA ALA A 134 -0.57 -4.15 18.00
C ALA A 134 -1.17 -5.40 18.64
#